data_5a8fb7fafacfb57d6e3733792272e2ca
#
_entry.id   5a8fb7fafacfb57d6e3733792272e2ca
#
_cell.length_a   1.000
_cell.length_b   1.000
_cell.length_c   1.000
_cell.angle_alpha   90.00
_cell.angle_beta   90.00
_cell.angle_gamma   90.00
#
_symmetry.space_group_name_H-M   'P 1'
#
loop_
_entity.id
_entity.type
_entity.pdbx_description
1 polymer ?
#
loop_
_entity_poly.entity_id
_entity_poly.type
_entity_poly.pdbx_seq_one_letter_code
_entity_poly.pdbx_strand_id
1 'polypeptide(L)'
;MDQVKAENTRRLARNTLMLYFRSIFCLVVSLYSSRLFLHALGVDDYGINNVVGGFASMFTLVTGALSSAISRFLTYELGTGNVKKQKQVFSISVTLMIIFSLVILLLALTFGDWFLGTKLNIPDGRERAAHWAFHCSIISVMTSLIVSPFNSAIIAHERMGIYSVISIVEAILRLGLALFLTFGSYTMDRLMLYTVAWLAIAVSLRFFAMGYGMYHFAECRYRPYFEKGLFKELFSYAGWNFISSVSGTLSGQGVNMLINIFYGAAVNAARGLSDTVQQSVSMFVNNFTIALGPQITKAFAAKDMSYVKYLTYRGSRFAYYIMFLISLPVILEADFVFTLWLGDVPEHTVNFNRLALIVCSSGLFYTVFASVQNASGNIRKMRLIQSIITLMEFPAAWIFLKIGTPPEVVYLIIFAAVFATIIVTHCIVSKTMGYTMSEVFHEVYFPELRVIVCSSIIPIICVLVFPYGWWRFFLTCTLCVCCTIPSILYLGCNASERVYIYNAVRKFLARLFPSIQP
;
A
#
# COMPACT_ATOMS: atom_id res chain seq x y z
N MET A 1 28.07 -4.97 -17.37
CA MET A 1 27.24 -4.08 -16.54
C MET A 1 25.85 -3.87 -17.15
N ASP A 2 25.73 -3.67 -18.45
CA ASP A 2 24.43 -3.41 -19.12
C ASP A 2 23.50 -4.64 -19.17
N GLN A 3 24.01 -5.86 -19.28
CA GLN A 3 23.20 -7.08 -19.26
C GLN A 3 22.53 -7.30 -17.89
N VAL A 4 23.24 -7.07 -16.79
CA VAL A 4 22.71 -7.19 -15.43
C VAL A 4 21.62 -6.15 -15.16
N LYS A 5 21.83 -4.90 -15.64
CA LYS A 5 20.82 -3.83 -15.55
C LYS A 5 19.55 -4.18 -16.36
N ALA A 6 19.71 -4.73 -17.55
CA ALA A 6 18.61 -5.16 -18.41
C ALA A 6 17.83 -6.32 -17.78
N GLU A 7 18.50 -7.29 -17.16
CA GLU A 7 17.86 -8.42 -16.47
C GLU A 7 17.08 -7.95 -15.23
N ASN A 8 17.67 -7.07 -14.41
CA ASN A 8 17.01 -6.48 -13.25
C ASN A 8 15.77 -5.68 -13.65
N THR A 9 15.84 -4.88 -14.73
CA THR A 9 14.69 -4.13 -15.23
C THR A 9 13.59 -5.06 -15.75
N ARG A 10 13.93 -6.16 -16.42
CA ARG A 10 12.96 -7.16 -16.87
C ARG A 10 12.29 -7.87 -15.69
N ARG A 11 13.06 -8.17 -14.64
CA ARG A 11 12.54 -8.79 -13.40
C ARG A 11 11.60 -7.83 -12.67
N LEU A 12 11.96 -6.54 -12.58
CA LEU A 12 11.10 -5.51 -12.00
C LEU A 12 9.77 -5.41 -12.74
N ALA A 13 9.80 -5.29 -14.07
CA ALA A 13 8.59 -5.19 -14.88
C ALA A 13 7.67 -6.42 -14.72
N ARG A 14 8.25 -7.63 -14.72
CA ARG A 14 7.49 -8.86 -14.51
C ARG A 14 6.86 -8.92 -13.11
N ASN A 15 7.62 -8.55 -12.09
CA ASN A 15 7.14 -8.54 -10.70
C ASN A 15 6.00 -7.53 -10.52
N THR A 16 6.15 -6.33 -11.10
CA THR A 16 5.10 -5.29 -11.07
C THR A 16 3.83 -5.75 -11.78
N LEU A 17 3.95 -6.37 -12.95
CA LEU A 17 2.78 -6.88 -13.68
C LEU A 17 2.03 -7.97 -12.90
N MET A 18 2.76 -8.89 -12.27
CA MET A 18 2.16 -9.92 -11.40
C MET A 18 1.42 -9.31 -10.20
N LEU A 19 1.99 -8.28 -9.59
CA LEU A 19 1.34 -7.56 -8.48
C LEU A 19 0.09 -6.82 -8.93
N TYR A 20 0.07 -6.24 -10.13
CA TYR A 20 -1.12 -5.59 -10.69
C TYR A 20 -2.24 -6.59 -10.97
N PHE A 21 -1.92 -7.69 -11.66
CA PHE A 21 -2.90 -8.74 -11.92
C PHE A 21 -3.52 -9.27 -10.61
N ARG A 22 -2.68 -9.58 -9.63
CA ARG A 22 -3.11 -9.96 -8.28
C ARG A 22 -4.07 -8.94 -7.68
N SER A 23 -3.71 -7.64 -7.72
CA SER A 23 -4.48 -6.61 -7.06
C SER A 23 -5.85 -6.41 -7.67
N ILE A 24 -5.95 -6.40 -9.00
CA ILE A 24 -7.23 -6.30 -9.72
C ILE A 24 -8.09 -7.53 -9.40
N PHE A 25 -7.51 -8.74 -9.50
CA PHE A 25 -8.22 -9.98 -9.21
C PHE A 25 -8.74 -10.01 -7.76
N CYS A 26 -7.87 -9.73 -6.78
CA CYS A 26 -8.25 -9.70 -5.38
C CYS A 26 -9.30 -8.63 -5.07
N LEU A 27 -9.26 -7.46 -5.74
CA LEU A 27 -10.26 -6.41 -5.58
C LEU A 27 -11.64 -6.89 -6.03
N VAL A 28 -11.75 -7.42 -7.24
CA VAL A 28 -13.02 -7.90 -7.80
C VAL A 28 -13.60 -9.02 -6.92
N VAL A 29 -12.77 -10.01 -6.57
CA VAL A 29 -13.20 -11.14 -5.72
C VAL A 29 -13.58 -10.65 -4.32
N SER A 30 -12.87 -9.70 -3.74
CA SER A 30 -13.17 -9.16 -2.40
C SER A 30 -14.51 -8.43 -2.37
N LEU A 31 -14.80 -7.59 -3.40
CA LEU A 31 -16.08 -6.88 -3.50
C LEU A 31 -17.26 -7.86 -3.62
N TYR A 32 -17.12 -8.89 -4.44
CA TYR A 32 -18.16 -9.89 -4.59
C TYR A 32 -18.34 -10.74 -3.31
N SER A 33 -17.24 -11.17 -2.70
CA SER A 33 -17.26 -11.96 -1.46
C SER A 33 -17.88 -11.20 -0.29
N SER A 34 -17.62 -9.88 -0.14
CA SER A 34 -18.19 -9.09 0.96
C SER A 34 -19.71 -9.00 0.87
N ARG A 35 -20.28 -8.90 -0.34
CA ARG A 35 -21.73 -8.95 -0.56
C ARG A 35 -22.32 -10.31 -0.17
N LEU A 36 -21.65 -11.40 -0.54
CA LEU A 36 -22.10 -12.75 -0.15
C LEU A 36 -22.04 -12.96 1.36
N PHE A 37 -20.98 -12.51 2.03
CA PHE A 37 -20.86 -12.59 3.49
C PHE A 37 -21.94 -11.79 4.20
N LEU A 38 -22.25 -10.58 3.73
CA LEU A 38 -23.33 -9.78 4.29
C LEU A 38 -24.69 -10.51 4.17
N HIS A 39 -24.95 -11.13 3.02
CA HIS A 39 -26.17 -11.90 2.80
C HIS A 39 -26.22 -13.18 3.65
N ALA A 40 -25.10 -13.89 3.78
CA ALA A 40 -25.03 -15.16 4.51
C ALA A 40 -25.08 -14.98 6.03
N LEU A 41 -24.37 -13.98 6.58
CA LEU A 41 -24.26 -13.72 8.02
C LEU A 41 -25.42 -12.85 8.54
N GLY A 42 -25.97 -11.99 7.69
CA GLY A 42 -26.88 -10.92 8.11
C GLY A 42 -26.14 -9.71 8.67
N VAL A 43 -26.89 -8.63 8.94
CA VAL A 43 -26.33 -7.34 9.33
C VAL A 43 -25.63 -7.41 10.70
N ASP A 44 -26.25 -8.10 11.66
CA ASP A 44 -25.76 -8.17 13.05
C ASP A 44 -24.45 -8.93 13.14
N ASP A 45 -24.38 -10.15 12.60
CA ASP A 45 -23.17 -10.97 12.64
C ASP A 45 -22.02 -10.38 11.79
N TYR A 46 -22.36 -9.80 10.65
CA TYR A 46 -21.39 -9.07 9.84
C TYR A 46 -20.85 -7.83 10.58
N GLY A 47 -21.74 -7.15 11.33
CA GLY A 47 -21.38 -6.04 12.22
C GLY A 47 -20.43 -6.46 13.33
N ILE A 48 -20.75 -7.55 14.05
CA ILE A 48 -19.89 -8.11 15.10
C ILE A 48 -18.51 -8.44 14.54
N ASN A 49 -18.44 -9.13 13.40
CA ASN A 49 -17.17 -9.48 12.76
C ASN A 49 -16.35 -8.24 12.38
N ASN A 50 -16.98 -7.18 11.89
CA ASN A 50 -16.29 -5.93 11.53
C ASN A 50 -15.71 -5.22 12.75
N VAL A 51 -16.43 -5.16 13.86
CA VAL A 51 -15.97 -4.52 15.09
C VAL A 51 -14.80 -5.30 15.70
N VAL A 52 -14.94 -6.61 15.80
CA VAL A 52 -13.90 -7.52 16.29
C VAL A 52 -12.65 -7.50 15.39
N GLY A 53 -12.86 -7.56 14.08
CA GLY A 53 -11.79 -7.43 13.09
C GLY A 53 -11.13 -6.05 13.12
N GLY A 54 -11.89 -4.99 13.38
CA GLY A 54 -11.40 -3.63 13.59
C GLY A 54 -10.43 -3.54 14.76
N PHE A 55 -10.76 -4.12 15.91
CA PHE A 55 -9.84 -4.20 17.05
C PHE A 55 -8.56 -4.97 16.71
N ALA A 56 -8.68 -6.13 16.08
CA ALA A 56 -7.52 -6.92 15.62
C ALA A 56 -6.64 -6.16 14.62
N SER A 57 -7.25 -5.32 13.77
CA SER A 57 -6.53 -4.53 12.77
C SER A 57 -5.61 -3.46 13.37
N MET A 58 -5.85 -3.00 14.61
CA MET A 58 -4.95 -2.06 15.29
C MET A 58 -3.53 -2.63 15.46
N PHE A 59 -3.42 -3.95 15.60
CA PHE A 59 -2.12 -4.62 15.70
C PHE A 59 -1.37 -4.69 14.37
N THR A 60 -2.03 -4.43 13.25
CA THR A 60 -1.38 -4.43 11.92
C THR A 60 -0.39 -3.27 11.76
N LEU A 61 -0.56 -2.18 12.50
CA LEU A 61 0.43 -1.08 12.54
C LEU A 61 1.78 -1.56 13.07
N VAL A 62 1.75 -2.38 14.13
CA VAL A 62 2.97 -2.99 14.71
C VAL A 62 3.58 -3.97 13.72
N THR A 63 2.75 -4.85 13.13
CA THR A 63 3.20 -5.82 12.13
C THR A 63 3.84 -5.15 10.93
N GLY A 64 3.24 -4.08 10.40
CA GLY A 64 3.76 -3.33 9.26
C GLY A 64 5.11 -2.68 9.53
N ALA A 65 5.27 -2.04 10.70
CA ALA A 65 6.53 -1.42 11.10
C ALA A 65 7.68 -2.43 11.24
N LEU A 66 7.40 -3.56 11.89
CA LEU A 66 8.36 -4.65 12.08
C LEU A 66 8.69 -5.34 10.75
N SER A 67 7.70 -5.65 9.91
CA SER A 67 7.91 -6.26 8.58
C SER A 67 8.78 -5.39 7.69
N SER A 68 8.58 -4.07 7.72
CA SER A 68 9.40 -3.10 6.99
C SER A 68 10.87 -3.13 7.45
N ALA A 69 11.10 -3.20 8.77
CA ALA A 69 12.43 -3.36 9.33
C ALA A 69 13.09 -4.68 8.85
N ILE A 70 12.41 -5.79 9.03
CA ILE A 70 12.90 -7.12 8.65
C ILE A 70 13.23 -7.19 7.17
N SER A 71 12.32 -6.74 6.31
CA SER A 71 12.52 -6.71 4.86
C SER A 71 13.75 -5.89 4.48
N ARG A 72 13.95 -4.72 5.10
CA ARG A 72 15.13 -3.87 4.86
C ARG A 72 16.43 -4.58 5.24
N PHE A 73 16.50 -5.13 6.48
CA PHE A 73 17.72 -5.77 6.96
C PHE A 73 18.05 -7.03 6.18
N LEU A 74 17.08 -7.89 5.87
CA LEU A 74 17.29 -9.06 5.03
C LEU A 74 17.76 -8.68 3.62
N THR A 75 17.10 -7.70 3.00
CA THR A 75 17.47 -7.25 1.64
C THR A 75 18.86 -6.62 1.62
N TYR A 76 19.24 -5.88 2.66
CA TYR A 76 20.57 -5.28 2.80
C TYR A 76 21.65 -6.37 2.87
N GLU A 77 21.46 -7.36 3.74
CA GLU A 77 22.43 -8.46 3.89
C GLU A 77 22.46 -9.39 2.66
N LEU A 78 21.36 -9.49 1.90
CA LEU A 78 21.37 -10.13 0.58
C LEU A 78 22.23 -9.34 -0.43
N GLY A 79 22.18 -8.01 -0.39
CA GLY A 79 23.01 -7.15 -1.23
C GLY A 79 24.49 -7.21 -0.90
N THR A 80 24.86 -7.42 0.37
CA THR A 80 26.27 -7.63 0.79
C THR A 80 26.77 -9.05 0.54
N GLY A 81 25.89 -10.01 0.28
CA GLY A 81 26.25 -11.42 0.10
C GLY A 81 26.61 -12.17 1.39
N ASN A 82 26.40 -11.56 2.58
CA ASN A 82 26.79 -12.17 3.87
C ASN A 82 25.73 -13.14 4.40
N VAL A 83 25.80 -14.41 3.97
CA VAL A 83 24.84 -15.47 4.36
C VAL A 83 24.78 -15.69 5.88
N LYS A 84 25.90 -15.52 6.61
CA LYS A 84 25.90 -15.67 8.06
C LYS A 84 25.04 -14.61 8.74
N LYS A 85 25.20 -13.37 8.36
CA LYS A 85 24.39 -12.25 8.86
C LYS A 85 22.92 -12.38 8.45
N GLN A 86 22.62 -12.82 7.22
CA GLN A 86 21.25 -13.10 6.79
C GLN A 86 20.53 -14.06 7.76
N LYS A 87 21.18 -15.19 8.12
CA LYS A 87 20.65 -16.16 9.10
C LYS A 87 20.45 -15.55 10.48
N GLN A 88 21.37 -14.71 10.92
CA GLN A 88 21.30 -14.02 12.22
C GLN A 88 20.13 -13.02 12.25
N VAL A 89 20.02 -12.16 11.21
CA VAL A 89 18.90 -11.22 11.05
C VAL A 89 17.57 -11.95 11.04
N PHE A 90 17.46 -13.03 10.26
CA PHE A 90 16.22 -13.80 10.17
C PHE A 90 15.84 -14.41 11.53
N SER A 91 16.81 -15.03 12.23
CA SER A 91 16.56 -15.68 13.53
C SER A 91 16.14 -14.68 14.61
N ILE A 92 16.80 -13.52 14.70
CA ILE A 92 16.41 -12.45 15.63
C ILE A 92 15.01 -11.92 15.27
N SER A 93 14.72 -11.78 13.98
CA SER A 93 13.40 -11.31 13.51
C SER A 93 12.28 -12.26 13.90
N VAL A 94 12.47 -13.57 13.76
CA VAL A 94 11.49 -14.58 14.20
C VAL A 94 11.30 -14.52 15.72
N THR A 95 12.40 -14.44 16.49
CA THR A 95 12.34 -14.31 17.95
C THR A 95 11.57 -13.05 18.38
N LEU A 96 11.84 -11.90 17.74
CA LEU A 96 11.08 -10.66 17.96
C LEU A 96 9.59 -10.85 17.70
N MET A 97 9.22 -11.44 16.56
CA MET A 97 7.82 -11.65 16.21
C MET A 97 7.10 -12.61 17.16
N ILE A 98 7.77 -13.62 17.69
CA ILE A 98 7.23 -14.51 18.73
C ILE A 98 6.98 -13.70 20.01
N ILE A 99 7.93 -12.88 20.45
CA ILE A 99 7.78 -12.05 21.66
C ILE A 99 6.58 -11.11 21.49
N PHE A 100 6.48 -10.39 20.37
CA PHE A 100 5.34 -9.50 20.10
C PHE A 100 4.01 -10.25 20.02
N SER A 101 4.00 -11.44 19.42
CA SER A 101 2.82 -12.31 19.36
C SER A 101 2.34 -12.69 20.78
N LEU A 102 3.25 -13.02 21.69
CA LEU A 102 2.92 -13.32 23.10
C LEU A 102 2.44 -12.09 23.86
N VAL A 103 3.04 -10.92 23.63
CA VAL A 103 2.57 -9.65 24.22
C VAL A 103 1.15 -9.32 23.76
N ILE A 104 0.86 -9.47 22.45
CA ILE A 104 -0.50 -9.25 21.92
C ILE A 104 -1.48 -10.24 22.51
N LEU A 105 -1.10 -11.52 22.66
CA LEU A 105 -1.96 -12.52 23.32
C LEU A 105 -2.29 -12.11 24.74
N LEU A 106 -1.29 -11.70 25.52
CA LEU A 106 -1.47 -11.26 26.90
C LEU A 106 -2.41 -10.05 26.98
N LEU A 107 -2.20 -9.05 26.11
CA LEU A 107 -3.05 -7.87 26.04
C LEU A 107 -4.49 -8.24 25.60
N ALA A 108 -4.64 -9.15 24.66
CA ALA A 108 -5.94 -9.59 24.19
C ALA A 108 -6.71 -10.35 25.30
N LEU A 109 -6.04 -11.21 26.06
CA LEU A 109 -6.66 -11.95 27.15
C LEU A 109 -7.00 -11.05 28.37
N THR A 110 -6.25 -9.99 28.60
CA THR A 110 -6.49 -9.09 29.75
C THR A 110 -7.49 -7.97 29.44
N PHE A 111 -7.31 -7.28 28.31
CA PHE A 111 -8.12 -6.12 27.93
C PHE A 111 -9.23 -6.47 26.94
N GLY A 112 -9.04 -7.49 26.12
CA GLY A 112 -9.97 -7.83 25.04
C GLY A 112 -11.31 -8.33 25.57
N ASP A 113 -11.31 -9.26 26.51
CA ASP A 113 -12.54 -9.80 27.11
C ASP A 113 -13.28 -8.73 27.91
N TRP A 114 -12.54 -7.87 28.63
CA TRP A 114 -13.14 -6.71 29.30
C TRP A 114 -13.78 -5.74 28.30
N PHE A 115 -13.10 -5.45 27.19
CA PHE A 115 -13.61 -4.55 26.16
C PHE A 115 -14.86 -5.10 25.47
N LEU A 116 -14.88 -6.39 25.14
CA LEU A 116 -16.04 -7.09 24.56
C LEU A 116 -17.25 -7.02 25.51
N GLY A 117 -17.04 -7.32 26.80
CA GLY A 117 -18.12 -7.41 27.76
C GLY A 117 -18.67 -6.07 28.29
N THR A 118 -17.89 -4.96 28.17
CA THR A 118 -18.25 -3.68 28.80
C THR A 118 -18.47 -2.52 27.84
N LYS A 119 -17.88 -2.55 26.66
CA LYS A 119 -17.84 -1.41 25.72
C LYS A 119 -18.54 -1.68 24.40
N LEU A 120 -18.77 -2.94 24.05
CA LEU A 120 -19.44 -3.30 22.80
C LEU A 120 -20.91 -3.65 23.08
N ASN A 121 -21.79 -3.01 22.30
CA ASN A 121 -23.19 -3.40 22.25
C ASN A 121 -23.34 -4.62 21.35
N ILE A 122 -23.25 -5.82 21.94
CA ILE A 122 -23.47 -7.09 21.26
C ILE A 122 -24.95 -7.44 21.39
N PRO A 123 -25.65 -7.79 20.29
CA PRO A 123 -27.03 -8.23 20.35
C PRO A 123 -27.19 -9.43 21.29
N ASP A 124 -28.31 -9.46 22.02
CA ASP A 124 -28.63 -10.52 22.98
C ASP A 124 -28.52 -11.90 22.35
N GLY A 125 -27.86 -12.83 23.06
CA GLY A 125 -27.63 -14.20 22.58
C GLY A 125 -26.50 -14.39 21.59
N ARG A 126 -25.79 -13.31 21.14
CA ARG A 126 -24.64 -13.40 20.22
C ARG A 126 -23.29 -13.29 20.92
N GLU A 127 -23.26 -13.13 22.23
CA GLU A 127 -22.03 -12.95 23.02
C GLU A 127 -21.01 -14.07 22.80
N ARG A 128 -21.47 -15.33 22.83
CA ARG A 128 -20.60 -16.50 22.60
C ARG A 128 -19.97 -16.49 21.21
N ALA A 129 -20.73 -16.13 20.19
CA ALA A 129 -20.22 -16.04 18.81
C ALA A 129 -19.21 -14.89 18.66
N ALA A 130 -19.43 -13.75 19.32
CA ALA A 130 -18.51 -12.62 19.35
C ALA A 130 -17.18 -12.96 20.04
N HIS A 131 -17.20 -13.66 21.19
CA HIS A 131 -15.98 -14.14 21.84
C HIS A 131 -15.19 -15.12 20.95
N TRP A 132 -15.87 -16.07 20.29
CA TRP A 132 -15.24 -16.96 19.32
C TRP A 132 -14.59 -16.19 18.15
N ALA A 133 -15.31 -15.24 17.58
CA ALA A 133 -14.79 -14.38 16.51
C ALA A 133 -13.55 -13.60 16.97
N PHE A 134 -13.56 -13.10 18.19
CA PHE A 134 -12.44 -12.37 18.78
C PHE A 134 -11.20 -13.27 18.95
N HIS A 135 -11.32 -14.42 19.58
CA HIS A 135 -10.20 -15.34 19.76
C HIS A 135 -9.64 -15.83 18.43
N CYS A 136 -10.48 -16.16 17.45
CA CYS A 136 -10.05 -16.49 16.09
C CYS A 136 -9.27 -15.35 15.44
N SER A 137 -9.71 -14.09 15.60
CA SER A 137 -9.03 -12.91 15.06
C SER A 137 -7.67 -12.70 15.73
N ILE A 138 -7.54 -12.87 17.04
CA ILE A 138 -6.27 -12.75 17.76
C ILE A 138 -5.28 -13.85 17.31
N ILE A 139 -5.72 -15.10 17.22
CA ILE A 139 -4.88 -16.21 16.70
C ILE A 139 -4.43 -15.92 15.27
N SER A 140 -5.31 -15.33 14.46
CA SER A 140 -4.96 -14.90 13.11
C SER A 140 -3.87 -13.82 13.11
N VAL A 141 -3.95 -12.81 13.96
CA VAL A 141 -2.90 -11.77 14.10
C VAL A 141 -1.58 -12.39 14.57
N MET A 142 -1.61 -13.25 15.59
CA MET A 142 -0.41 -13.93 16.11
C MET A 142 0.31 -14.73 15.02
N THR A 143 -0.42 -15.56 14.29
CA THR A 143 0.15 -16.35 13.19
C THR A 143 0.68 -15.46 12.06
N SER A 144 0.03 -14.33 11.79
CA SER A 144 0.52 -13.34 10.82
C SER A 144 1.87 -12.73 11.23
N LEU A 145 2.04 -12.40 12.52
CA LEU A 145 3.31 -11.91 13.06
C LEU A 145 4.42 -12.95 12.90
N ILE A 146 4.19 -14.19 13.35
CA ILE A 146 5.20 -15.26 13.30
C ILE A 146 5.65 -15.54 11.86
N VAL A 147 4.75 -15.43 10.88
CA VAL A 147 5.07 -15.71 9.46
C VAL A 147 5.61 -14.47 8.73
N SER A 148 5.50 -13.28 9.30
CA SER A 148 5.96 -12.03 8.70
C SER A 148 7.44 -12.03 8.25
N PRO A 149 8.43 -12.62 8.99
CA PRO A 149 9.81 -12.73 8.51
C PRO A 149 9.95 -13.57 7.22
N PHE A 150 9.14 -14.60 7.05
CA PHE A 150 9.15 -15.43 5.84
C PHE A 150 8.60 -14.66 4.63
N ASN A 151 7.51 -13.91 4.81
CA ASN A 151 7.00 -13.01 3.77
C ASN A 151 8.03 -11.91 3.42
N SER A 152 8.71 -11.37 4.41
CA SER A 152 9.79 -10.40 4.22
C SER A 152 10.96 -11.00 3.42
N ALA A 153 11.30 -12.28 3.64
CA ALA A 153 12.31 -12.99 2.87
C ALA A 153 11.87 -13.21 1.41
N ILE A 154 10.62 -13.60 1.18
CA ILE A 154 10.04 -13.73 -0.19
C ILE A 154 10.17 -12.41 -0.95
N ILE A 155 9.85 -11.28 -0.31
CA ILE A 155 9.97 -9.94 -0.89
C ILE A 155 11.44 -9.56 -1.12
N ALA A 156 12.33 -9.82 -0.15
CA ALA A 156 13.76 -9.53 -0.23
C ALA A 156 14.45 -10.28 -1.38
N HIS A 157 14.02 -11.52 -1.64
CA HIS A 157 14.46 -12.31 -2.78
C HIS A 157 13.75 -11.96 -4.10
N GLU A 158 12.86 -10.96 -4.09
CA GLU A 158 12.09 -10.49 -5.25
C GLU A 158 11.20 -11.59 -5.88
N ARG A 159 10.76 -12.58 -5.09
CA ARG A 159 9.87 -13.66 -5.54
C ARG A 159 8.39 -13.23 -5.52
N MET A 160 8.09 -12.09 -6.18
CA MET A 160 6.74 -11.51 -6.18
C MET A 160 5.68 -12.42 -6.82
N GLY A 161 6.10 -13.36 -7.67
CA GLY A 161 5.20 -14.36 -8.26
C GLY A 161 4.54 -15.24 -7.20
N ILE A 162 5.31 -15.82 -6.27
CA ILE A 162 4.77 -16.67 -5.21
C ILE A 162 3.91 -15.85 -4.23
N TYR A 163 4.34 -14.63 -3.91
CA TYR A 163 3.55 -13.71 -3.09
C TYR A 163 2.18 -13.42 -3.72
N SER A 164 2.14 -13.22 -5.05
CA SER A 164 0.90 -13.00 -5.80
C SER A 164 0.02 -14.25 -5.82
N VAL A 165 0.61 -15.43 -6.04
CA VAL A 165 -0.14 -16.70 -6.05
C VAL A 165 -0.80 -16.97 -4.70
N ILE A 166 -0.07 -16.80 -3.59
CA ILE A 166 -0.64 -16.97 -2.24
C ILE A 166 -1.86 -16.05 -2.04
N SER A 167 -1.76 -14.77 -2.43
CA SER A 167 -2.87 -13.82 -2.29
C SER A 167 -4.07 -14.16 -3.19
N ILE A 168 -3.83 -14.66 -4.40
CA ILE A 168 -4.90 -15.08 -5.31
C ILE A 168 -5.62 -16.32 -4.78
N VAL A 169 -4.86 -17.31 -4.28
CA VAL A 169 -5.43 -18.52 -3.66
C VAL A 169 -6.24 -18.14 -2.41
N GLU A 170 -5.75 -17.21 -1.60
CA GLU A 170 -6.49 -16.66 -0.46
C GLU A 170 -7.83 -16.06 -0.88
N ALA A 171 -7.83 -15.24 -1.94
CA ALA A 171 -9.06 -14.64 -2.47
C ALA A 171 -10.05 -15.69 -2.99
N ILE A 172 -9.57 -16.70 -3.73
CA ILE A 172 -10.40 -17.80 -4.23
C ILE A 172 -11.00 -18.60 -3.06
N LEU A 173 -10.21 -18.96 -2.05
CA LEU A 173 -10.69 -19.70 -0.88
C LEU A 173 -11.69 -18.88 -0.07
N ARG A 174 -11.48 -17.56 0.04
CA ARG A 174 -12.42 -16.63 0.66
C ARG A 174 -13.75 -16.60 -0.08
N LEU A 175 -13.72 -16.55 -1.41
CA LEU A 175 -14.93 -16.63 -2.23
C LEU A 175 -15.63 -18.00 -2.07
N GLY A 176 -14.87 -19.08 -2.08
CA GLY A 176 -15.39 -20.43 -1.84
C GLY A 176 -16.09 -20.55 -0.47
N LEU A 177 -15.49 -19.97 0.57
CA LEU A 177 -16.11 -19.90 1.90
C LEU A 177 -17.41 -19.06 1.88
N ALA A 178 -17.41 -17.93 1.17
CA ALA A 178 -18.62 -17.10 1.05
C ALA A 178 -19.76 -17.85 0.34
N LEU A 179 -19.47 -18.56 -0.73
CA LEU A 179 -20.43 -19.42 -1.44
C LEU A 179 -20.90 -20.57 -0.57
N PHE A 180 -20.00 -21.25 0.16
CA PHE A 180 -20.35 -22.31 1.09
C PHE A 180 -21.32 -21.84 2.19
N LEU A 181 -21.07 -20.65 2.76
CA LEU A 181 -21.95 -20.07 3.77
C LEU A 181 -23.31 -19.61 3.21
N THR A 182 -23.36 -19.24 1.94
CA THR A 182 -24.61 -18.79 1.30
C THR A 182 -25.49 -19.96 0.89
N PHE A 183 -24.91 -21.03 0.34
CA PHE A 183 -25.65 -22.14 -0.30
C PHE A 183 -25.53 -23.47 0.46
N GLY A 184 -24.61 -23.58 1.42
CA GLY A 184 -24.38 -24.81 2.15
C GLY A 184 -25.42 -25.03 3.27
N SER A 185 -25.61 -26.30 3.66
CA SER A 185 -26.37 -26.69 4.85
C SER A 185 -25.41 -27.06 5.97
N TYR A 186 -25.56 -26.41 7.12
CA TYR A 186 -24.71 -26.61 8.30
C TYR A 186 -25.56 -26.48 9.60
N THR A 187 -25.10 -27.17 10.63
CA THR A 187 -25.75 -27.19 11.95
C THR A 187 -25.12 -26.20 12.93
N MET A 188 -23.91 -25.71 12.61
CA MET A 188 -23.20 -24.75 13.45
C MET A 188 -23.71 -23.31 13.23
N ASP A 189 -23.48 -22.47 14.23
CA ASP A 189 -23.70 -21.03 14.12
C ASP A 189 -22.86 -20.43 12.99
N ARG A 190 -23.49 -19.57 12.19
CA ARG A 190 -22.90 -19.02 10.96
C ARG A 190 -21.64 -18.20 11.21
N LEU A 191 -21.66 -17.36 12.25
CA LEU A 191 -20.52 -16.51 12.59
C LEU A 191 -19.35 -17.35 13.11
N MET A 192 -19.63 -18.35 13.95
CA MET A 192 -18.60 -19.28 14.43
C MET A 192 -17.97 -20.08 13.29
N LEU A 193 -18.80 -20.64 12.40
CA LEU A 193 -18.33 -21.39 11.23
C LEU A 193 -17.46 -20.51 10.32
N TYR A 194 -17.91 -19.27 10.05
CA TYR A 194 -17.15 -18.31 9.25
C TYR A 194 -15.78 -18.02 9.85
N THR A 195 -15.73 -17.68 11.14
CA THR A 195 -14.48 -17.26 11.79
C THR A 195 -13.48 -18.40 11.91
N VAL A 196 -13.93 -19.62 12.22
CA VAL A 196 -13.08 -20.81 12.30
C VAL A 196 -12.57 -21.22 10.91
N ALA A 197 -13.44 -21.26 9.91
CA ALA A 197 -13.04 -21.60 8.54
C ALA A 197 -12.08 -20.55 7.94
N TRP A 198 -12.35 -19.26 8.19
CA TRP A 198 -11.45 -18.19 7.78
C TRP A 198 -10.07 -18.29 8.46
N LEU A 199 -10.03 -18.57 9.76
CA LEU A 199 -8.80 -18.83 10.49
C LEU A 199 -8.05 -20.03 9.91
N ALA A 200 -8.72 -21.14 9.63
CA ALA A 200 -8.11 -22.33 9.04
C ALA A 200 -7.48 -22.03 7.67
N ILE A 201 -8.17 -21.31 6.79
CA ILE A 201 -7.64 -20.85 5.48
C ILE A 201 -6.40 -19.98 5.69
N ALA A 202 -6.49 -18.96 6.54
CA ALA A 202 -5.40 -18.02 6.79
C ALA A 202 -4.16 -18.74 7.37
N VAL A 203 -4.34 -19.62 8.33
CA VAL A 203 -3.26 -20.40 8.96
C VAL A 203 -2.61 -21.35 7.95
N SER A 204 -3.42 -22.06 7.14
CA SER A 204 -2.90 -22.99 6.12
C SER A 204 -2.01 -22.27 5.09
N LEU A 205 -2.45 -21.11 4.59
CA LEU A 205 -1.67 -20.33 3.63
C LEU A 205 -0.40 -19.74 4.25
N ARG A 206 -0.44 -19.35 5.51
CA ARG A 206 0.73 -18.87 6.25
C ARG A 206 1.75 -19.99 6.47
N PHE A 207 1.31 -21.19 6.84
CA PHE A 207 2.19 -22.35 6.91
C PHE A 207 2.78 -22.73 5.56
N PHE A 208 2.01 -22.59 4.48
CA PHE A 208 2.53 -22.76 3.13
C PHE A 208 3.63 -21.74 2.82
N ALA A 209 3.43 -20.46 3.12
CA ALA A 209 4.44 -19.41 2.93
C ALA A 209 5.71 -19.68 3.76
N MET A 210 5.53 -20.14 5.01
CA MET A 210 6.63 -20.53 5.89
C MET A 210 7.40 -21.75 5.32
N GLY A 211 6.70 -22.80 4.89
CA GLY A 211 7.30 -23.98 4.27
C GLY A 211 8.06 -23.65 2.99
N TYR A 212 7.47 -22.81 2.14
CA TYR A 212 8.14 -22.31 0.94
C TYR A 212 9.45 -21.57 1.28
N GLY A 213 9.41 -20.67 2.26
CA GLY A 213 10.60 -19.96 2.72
C GLY A 213 11.68 -20.88 3.24
N MET A 214 11.32 -21.84 4.11
CA MET A 214 12.27 -22.82 4.66
C MET A 214 12.89 -23.75 3.61
N TYR A 215 12.14 -24.06 2.55
CA TYR A 215 12.64 -24.93 1.48
C TYR A 215 13.58 -24.19 0.51
N HIS A 216 13.24 -22.94 0.13
CA HIS A 216 13.98 -22.23 -0.93
C HIS A 216 15.08 -21.30 -0.42
N PHE A 217 15.01 -20.84 0.84
CA PHE A 217 15.95 -19.86 1.38
C PHE A 217 16.74 -20.43 2.56
N ALA A 218 18.06 -20.47 2.44
CA ALA A 218 18.94 -21.05 3.44
C ALA A 218 18.94 -20.31 4.79
N GLU A 219 18.61 -19.01 4.78
CA GLU A 219 18.49 -18.18 5.97
C GLU A 219 17.17 -18.40 6.73
N CYS A 220 16.12 -18.89 6.08
CA CYS A 220 14.81 -19.13 6.69
C CYS A 220 14.76 -20.35 7.62
N ARG A 221 15.88 -21.01 7.85
CA ARG A 221 16.02 -22.08 8.85
C ARG A 221 16.29 -21.45 10.21
N TYR A 222 15.24 -21.29 11.01
CA TYR A 222 15.34 -20.72 12.35
C TYR A 222 16.32 -21.49 13.23
N ARG A 223 17.26 -20.73 13.82
CA ARG A 223 18.14 -21.19 14.91
C ARG A 223 18.14 -20.12 15.98
N PRO A 224 17.85 -20.45 17.25
CA PRO A 224 17.87 -19.47 18.32
C PRO A 224 19.20 -18.71 18.31
N TYR A 225 19.14 -17.40 18.09
CA TYR A 225 20.27 -16.51 18.06
C TYR A 225 19.86 -15.17 18.63
N PHE A 226 20.67 -14.64 19.54
CA PHE A 226 20.45 -13.34 20.13
C PHE A 226 21.77 -12.56 20.18
N GLU A 227 21.76 -11.38 19.58
CA GLU A 227 22.84 -10.40 19.64
C GLU A 227 22.22 -9.04 19.99
N LYS A 228 22.63 -8.51 21.16
CA LYS A 228 22.06 -7.25 21.71
C LYS A 228 22.20 -6.08 20.74
N GLY A 229 23.31 -6.00 19.98
CA GLY A 229 23.57 -4.95 19.01
C GLY A 229 22.56 -4.96 17.87
N LEU A 230 22.43 -6.09 17.19
CA LEU A 230 21.52 -6.29 16.06
C LEU A 230 20.06 -6.20 16.48
N PHE A 231 19.70 -6.74 17.68
CA PHE A 231 18.36 -6.58 18.25
C PHE A 231 17.99 -5.11 18.44
N LYS A 232 18.89 -4.32 19.07
CA LYS A 232 18.69 -2.90 19.31
C LYS A 232 18.53 -2.12 18.00
N GLU A 233 19.29 -2.46 16.99
CA GLU A 233 19.24 -1.81 15.68
C GLU A 233 17.90 -2.10 14.96
N LEU A 234 17.48 -3.37 14.89
CA LEU A 234 16.18 -3.77 14.34
C LEU A 234 15.01 -3.12 15.08
N PHE A 235 15.03 -3.19 16.41
CA PHE A 235 13.98 -2.64 17.24
C PHE A 235 13.88 -1.11 17.12
N SER A 236 15.03 -0.43 17.11
CA SER A 236 15.09 1.03 16.91
C SER A 236 14.53 1.43 15.53
N TYR A 237 14.92 0.72 14.47
CA TYR A 237 14.40 0.99 13.12
C TYR A 237 12.89 0.76 13.04
N ALA A 238 12.40 -0.35 13.59
CA ALA A 238 10.97 -0.65 13.66
C ALA A 238 10.22 0.41 14.49
N GLY A 239 10.79 0.86 15.61
CA GLY A 239 10.21 1.90 16.46
C GLY A 239 10.02 3.22 15.73
N TRP A 240 11.00 3.68 14.95
CA TRP A 240 10.85 4.90 14.15
C TRP A 240 9.80 4.77 13.05
N ASN A 241 9.70 3.62 12.41
CA ASN A 241 8.62 3.35 11.46
C ASN A 241 7.25 3.30 12.15
N PHE A 242 7.17 2.70 13.34
CA PHE A 242 5.95 2.65 14.13
C PHE A 242 5.46 4.05 14.52
N ILE A 243 6.33 4.92 15.02
CA ILE A 243 6.01 6.32 15.34
C ILE A 243 5.43 7.02 14.11
N SER A 244 6.05 6.84 12.93
CA SER A 244 5.56 7.44 11.70
C SER A 244 4.17 6.90 11.29
N SER A 245 3.94 5.60 11.43
CA SER A 245 2.65 4.97 11.12
C SER A 245 1.54 5.44 12.07
N VAL A 246 1.85 5.51 13.38
CA VAL A 246 0.92 6.03 14.40
C VAL A 246 0.59 7.49 14.14
N SER A 247 1.59 8.32 13.83
CA SER A 247 1.38 9.74 13.50
C SER A 247 0.45 9.92 12.31
N GLY A 248 0.64 9.14 11.25
CA GLY A 248 -0.24 9.16 10.08
C GLY A 248 -1.67 8.72 10.39
N THR A 249 -1.83 7.66 11.20
CA THR A 249 -3.16 7.19 11.60
C THR A 249 -3.87 8.19 12.51
N LEU A 250 -3.17 8.75 13.49
CA LEU A 250 -3.74 9.76 14.40
C LEU A 250 -4.14 11.03 13.64
N SER A 251 -3.30 11.53 12.74
CA SER A 251 -3.64 12.68 11.91
C SER A 251 -4.84 12.38 11.03
N GLY A 252 -4.83 11.29 10.28
CA GLY A 252 -5.93 10.92 9.38
C GLY A 252 -7.27 10.78 10.11
N GLN A 253 -7.31 10.03 11.22
CA GLN A 253 -8.52 9.83 12.02
C GLN A 253 -8.92 11.11 12.78
N GLY A 254 -7.94 11.85 13.28
CA GLY A 254 -8.19 13.14 13.93
C GLY A 254 -8.85 14.14 12.98
N VAL A 255 -8.34 14.26 11.78
CA VAL A 255 -8.93 15.12 10.75
C VAL A 255 -10.33 14.65 10.33
N ASN A 256 -10.58 13.33 10.24
CA ASN A 256 -11.92 12.77 10.02
C ASN A 256 -12.89 13.19 11.13
N MET A 257 -12.44 13.12 12.39
CA MET A 257 -13.23 13.55 13.54
C MET A 257 -13.54 15.05 13.49
N LEU A 258 -12.58 15.89 13.11
CA LEU A 258 -12.80 17.32 12.97
C LEU A 258 -13.84 17.65 11.89
N ILE A 259 -13.75 17.02 10.72
CA ILE A 259 -14.76 17.19 9.67
C ILE A 259 -16.15 16.80 10.18
N ASN A 260 -16.24 15.70 10.93
CA ASN A 260 -17.52 15.28 11.51
C ASN A 260 -18.05 16.31 12.51
N ILE A 261 -17.21 16.84 13.40
CA ILE A 261 -17.60 17.83 14.42
C ILE A 261 -18.07 19.15 13.78
N PHE A 262 -17.38 19.65 12.76
CA PHE A 262 -17.68 20.97 12.18
C PHE A 262 -18.72 20.93 11.05
N TYR A 263 -18.78 19.82 10.28
CA TYR A 263 -19.62 19.71 9.08
C TYR A 263 -20.59 18.54 9.10
N GLY A 264 -20.54 17.70 10.13
CA GLY A 264 -21.45 16.58 10.32
C GLY A 264 -21.08 15.30 9.56
N ALA A 265 -21.93 14.30 9.75
CA ALA A 265 -21.69 12.93 9.28
C ALA A 265 -21.71 12.82 7.74
N ALA A 266 -22.53 13.61 7.05
CA ALA A 266 -22.66 13.56 5.60
C ALA A 266 -21.36 13.98 4.88
N VAL A 267 -20.73 15.08 5.33
CA VAL A 267 -19.45 15.54 4.77
C VAL A 267 -18.30 14.57 5.12
N ASN A 268 -18.35 13.99 6.31
CA ASN A 268 -17.38 12.93 6.67
C ASN A 268 -17.53 11.68 5.81
N ALA A 269 -18.78 11.28 5.48
CA ALA A 269 -19.03 10.18 4.55
C ALA A 269 -18.50 10.51 3.14
N ALA A 270 -18.70 11.73 2.65
CA ALA A 270 -18.14 12.20 1.38
C ALA A 270 -16.62 12.05 1.32
N ARG A 271 -15.92 12.36 2.42
CA ARG A 271 -14.48 12.14 2.55
C ARG A 271 -14.12 10.65 2.48
N GLY A 272 -14.84 9.80 3.22
CA GLY A 272 -14.60 8.34 3.21
C GLY A 272 -14.75 7.71 1.81
N LEU A 273 -15.72 8.21 1.02
CA LEU A 273 -15.89 7.80 -0.38
C LEU A 273 -14.72 8.24 -1.25
N SER A 274 -14.27 9.47 -1.10
CA SER A 274 -13.07 10.00 -1.76
C SER A 274 -11.82 9.20 -1.41
N ASP A 275 -11.61 8.90 -0.13
CA ASP A 275 -10.47 8.11 0.35
C ASP A 275 -10.47 6.67 -0.25
N THR A 276 -11.66 6.09 -0.47
CA THR A 276 -11.79 4.76 -1.10
C THR A 276 -11.26 4.77 -2.54
N VAL A 277 -11.62 5.79 -3.32
CA VAL A 277 -11.12 5.95 -4.70
C VAL A 277 -9.62 6.21 -4.70
N GLN A 278 -9.15 7.12 -3.86
CA GLN A 278 -7.73 7.45 -3.74
C GLN A 278 -6.88 6.23 -3.35
N GLN A 279 -7.32 5.43 -2.39
CA GLN A 279 -6.63 4.19 -1.99
C GLN A 279 -6.57 3.17 -3.14
N SER A 280 -7.65 3.04 -3.90
CA SER A 280 -7.71 2.14 -5.06
C SER A 280 -6.69 2.54 -6.14
N VAL A 281 -6.57 3.84 -6.43
CA VAL A 281 -5.57 4.36 -7.37
C VAL A 281 -4.15 4.19 -6.82
N SER A 282 -3.93 4.52 -5.54
CA SER A 282 -2.62 4.42 -4.88
C SER A 282 -2.09 2.98 -4.82
N MET A 283 -2.97 1.99 -4.80
CA MET A 283 -2.59 0.57 -4.79
C MET A 283 -1.68 0.19 -5.97
N PHE A 284 -1.90 0.78 -7.15
CA PHE A 284 -1.06 0.52 -8.32
C PHE A 284 0.36 1.04 -8.13
N VAL A 285 0.51 2.23 -7.59
CA VAL A 285 1.82 2.83 -7.31
C VAL A 285 2.53 2.09 -6.18
N ASN A 286 1.80 1.70 -5.14
CA ASN A 286 2.35 0.93 -4.03
C ASN A 286 2.92 -0.42 -4.50
N ASN A 287 2.23 -1.13 -5.41
CA ASN A 287 2.74 -2.37 -5.99
C ASN A 287 4.05 -2.15 -6.75
N PHE A 288 4.17 -1.06 -7.51
CA PHE A 288 5.41 -0.70 -8.19
C PHE A 288 6.54 -0.41 -7.20
N THR A 289 6.25 0.37 -6.17
CA THR A 289 7.24 0.75 -5.13
C THR A 289 7.71 -0.46 -4.32
N ILE A 290 6.81 -1.40 -3.99
CA ILE A 290 7.16 -2.68 -3.33
C ILE A 290 8.14 -3.48 -4.18
N ALA A 291 7.96 -3.52 -5.49
CA ALA A 291 8.88 -4.23 -6.39
C ALA A 291 10.25 -3.51 -6.55
N LEU A 292 10.25 -2.18 -6.45
CA LEU A 292 11.45 -1.35 -6.61
C LEU A 292 12.33 -1.31 -5.34
N GLY A 293 11.71 -1.31 -4.16
CA GLY A 293 12.39 -1.14 -2.87
C GLY A 293 13.57 -2.09 -2.63
N PRO A 294 13.42 -3.41 -2.82
CA PRO A 294 14.52 -4.36 -2.66
C PRO A 294 15.70 -4.10 -3.60
N GLN A 295 15.45 -3.63 -4.83
CA GLN A 295 16.53 -3.34 -5.79
C GLN A 295 17.36 -2.14 -5.34
N ILE A 296 16.70 -1.07 -4.87
CA ILE A 296 17.39 0.10 -4.30
C ILE A 296 18.22 -0.30 -3.08
N THR A 297 17.65 -1.13 -2.19
CA THR A 297 18.34 -1.58 -0.96
C THR A 297 19.55 -2.44 -1.27
N LYS A 298 19.46 -3.37 -2.22
CA LYS A 298 20.59 -4.21 -2.67
C LYS A 298 21.70 -3.38 -3.33
N ALA A 299 21.33 -2.45 -4.21
CA ALA A 299 22.28 -1.56 -4.85
C ALA A 299 23.02 -0.67 -3.82
N PHE A 300 22.27 -0.17 -2.82
CA PHE A 300 22.83 0.61 -1.72
C PHE A 300 23.81 -0.23 -0.88
N ALA A 301 23.45 -1.48 -0.55
CA ALA A 301 24.29 -2.41 0.20
C ALA A 301 25.57 -2.77 -0.57
N ALA A 302 25.49 -2.90 -1.90
CA ALA A 302 26.63 -3.11 -2.78
C ALA A 302 27.49 -1.85 -3.02
N LYS A 303 27.11 -0.70 -2.42
CA LYS A 303 27.77 0.61 -2.59
C LYS A 303 27.80 1.13 -4.05
N ASP A 304 26.93 0.63 -4.92
CA ASP A 304 26.76 1.13 -6.29
C ASP A 304 25.84 2.35 -6.30
N MET A 305 26.35 3.49 -5.87
CA MET A 305 25.55 4.73 -5.76
C MET A 305 25.13 5.27 -7.13
N SER A 306 25.83 4.93 -8.21
CA SER A 306 25.42 5.29 -9.58
C SER A 306 24.14 4.56 -9.97
N TYR A 307 24.04 3.29 -9.63
CA TYR A 307 22.85 2.48 -9.88
C TYR A 307 21.69 2.85 -8.93
N VAL A 308 21.99 3.22 -7.67
CA VAL A 308 20.98 3.76 -6.74
C VAL A 308 20.35 5.04 -7.31
N LYS A 309 21.15 6.00 -7.80
CA LYS A 309 20.65 7.23 -8.47
C LYS A 309 19.76 6.87 -9.67
N TYR A 310 20.25 6.00 -10.54
CA TYR A 310 19.52 5.54 -11.73
C TYR A 310 18.15 4.95 -11.38
N LEU A 311 18.10 4.02 -10.39
CA LEU A 311 16.86 3.41 -9.94
C LEU A 311 15.91 4.43 -9.31
N THR A 312 16.44 5.37 -8.52
CA THR A 312 15.63 6.37 -7.80
C THR A 312 15.00 7.36 -8.78
N TYR A 313 15.75 7.93 -9.71
CA TYR A 313 15.22 8.92 -10.66
C TYR A 313 14.20 8.28 -11.61
N ARG A 314 14.55 7.12 -12.14
CA ARG A 314 13.67 6.34 -13.01
C ARG A 314 12.42 5.86 -12.27
N GLY A 315 12.61 5.32 -11.08
CA GLY A 315 11.52 4.85 -10.23
C GLY A 315 10.55 5.95 -9.85
N SER A 316 11.04 7.17 -9.53
CA SER A 316 10.19 8.33 -9.24
C SER A 316 9.34 8.71 -10.45
N ARG A 317 9.95 8.89 -11.63
CA ARG A 317 9.22 9.20 -12.86
C ARG A 317 8.14 8.15 -13.19
N PHE A 318 8.49 6.87 -13.18
CA PHE A 318 7.52 5.81 -13.50
C PHE A 318 6.42 5.69 -12.46
N ALA A 319 6.72 5.85 -11.16
CA ALA A 319 5.70 5.89 -10.11
C ALA A 319 4.70 7.03 -10.35
N TYR A 320 5.21 8.21 -10.70
CA TYR A 320 4.37 9.36 -11.04
C TYR A 320 3.53 9.11 -12.30
N TYR A 321 4.12 8.57 -13.37
CA TYR A 321 3.40 8.30 -14.62
C TYR A 321 2.27 7.28 -14.45
N ILE A 322 2.47 6.24 -13.63
CA ILE A 322 1.43 5.26 -13.30
C ILE A 322 0.28 5.95 -12.55
N MET A 323 0.62 6.75 -11.54
CA MET A 323 -0.39 7.51 -10.78
C MET A 323 -1.17 8.46 -11.67
N PHE A 324 -0.47 9.24 -12.48
CA PHE A 324 -1.04 10.25 -13.34
C PHE A 324 -1.95 9.66 -14.43
N LEU A 325 -1.53 8.56 -15.05
CA LEU A 325 -2.32 7.86 -16.08
C LEU A 325 -3.70 7.42 -15.55
N ILE A 326 -3.76 6.98 -14.28
CA ILE A 326 -5.00 6.51 -13.66
C ILE A 326 -5.78 7.69 -13.07
N SER A 327 -5.10 8.66 -12.44
CA SER A 327 -5.73 9.77 -11.76
C SER A 327 -6.35 10.79 -12.71
N LEU A 328 -5.73 11.05 -13.87
CA LEU A 328 -6.19 12.08 -14.80
C LEU A 328 -7.65 11.87 -15.24
N PRO A 329 -8.05 10.71 -15.79
CA PRO A 329 -9.45 10.48 -16.15
C PRO A 329 -10.41 10.54 -14.94
N VAL A 330 -9.98 10.04 -13.77
CA VAL A 330 -10.78 10.07 -12.54
C VAL A 330 -10.97 11.51 -12.04
N ILE A 331 -9.96 12.37 -12.13
CA ILE A 331 -10.06 13.80 -11.75
C ILE A 331 -11.00 14.55 -12.69
N LEU A 332 -10.88 14.32 -13.99
CA LEU A 332 -11.66 15.02 -15.01
C LEU A 332 -13.13 14.62 -15.01
N GLU A 333 -13.42 13.34 -14.90
CA GLU A 333 -14.77 12.78 -14.95
C GLU A 333 -15.28 12.32 -13.57
N ALA A 334 -14.76 12.92 -12.48
CA ALA A 334 -15.14 12.56 -11.12
C ALA A 334 -16.66 12.60 -10.89
N ASP A 335 -17.33 13.65 -11.40
CA ASP A 335 -18.79 13.78 -11.32
C ASP A 335 -19.49 12.55 -11.93
N PHE A 336 -19.05 12.13 -13.12
CA PHE A 336 -19.64 10.98 -13.80
C PHE A 336 -19.37 9.66 -13.06
N VAL A 337 -18.12 9.45 -12.60
CA VAL A 337 -17.71 8.24 -11.87
C VAL A 337 -18.50 8.09 -10.59
N PHE A 338 -18.64 9.16 -9.79
CA PHE A 338 -19.39 9.09 -8.53
C PHE A 338 -20.89 8.96 -8.77
N THR A 339 -21.47 9.65 -9.76
CA THR A 339 -22.89 9.47 -10.11
C THR A 339 -23.19 8.06 -10.57
N LEU A 340 -22.31 7.46 -11.40
CA LEU A 340 -22.46 6.07 -11.85
C LEU A 340 -22.35 5.07 -10.69
N TRP A 341 -21.45 5.35 -9.73
CA TRP A 341 -21.20 4.43 -8.61
C TRP A 341 -22.28 4.53 -7.53
N LEU A 342 -22.69 5.75 -7.14
CA LEU A 342 -23.51 6.02 -5.97
C LEU A 342 -24.95 6.39 -6.31
N GLY A 343 -25.23 6.86 -7.52
CA GLY A 343 -26.49 7.50 -7.89
C GLY A 343 -26.54 8.92 -7.33
N ASP A 344 -26.95 9.06 -6.07
CA ASP A 344 -26.93 10.35 -5.36
C ASP A 344 -25.55 10.57 -4.73
N VAL A 345 -24.87 11.62 -5.19
CA VAL A 345 -23.50 11.94 -4.75
C VAL A 345 -23.55 12.94 -3.61
N PRO A 346 -23.03 12.61 -2.41
CA PRO A 346 -22.98 13.58 -1.32
C PRO A 346 -22.17 14.83 -1.70
N GLU A 347 -22.60 15.97 -1.18
CA GLU A 347 -21.93 17.25 -1.36
C GLU A 347 -20.44 17.14 -0.95
N HIS A 348 -19.56 17.90 -1.62
CA HIS A 348 -18.11 17.87 -1.45
C HIS A 348 -17.37 16.61 -1.94
N THR A 349 -18.03 15.46 -2.20
CA THR A 349 -17.36 14.18 -2.57
C THR A 349 -16.43 14.35 -3.78
N VAL A 350 -16.90 14.99 -4.83
CA VAL A 350 -16.14 15.20 -6.07
C VAL A 350 -14.92 16.07 -5.84
N ASN A 351 -15.09 17.19 -5.13
CA ASN A 351 -13.99 18.11 -4.80
C ASN A 351 -12.95 17.44 -3.91
N PHE A 352 -13.39 16.69 -2.89
CA PHE A 352 -12.50 15.91 -2.04
C PHE A 352 -11.69 14.90 -2.84
N ASN A 353 -12.32 14.18 -3.76
CA ASN A 353 -11.63 13.21 -4.59
C ASN A 353 -10.57 13.86 -5.50
N ARG A 354 -10.92 14.97 -6.16
CA ARG A 354 -9.96 15.73 -6.99
C ARG A 354 -8.75 16.18 -6.20
N LEU A 355 -8.99 16.80 -5.04
CA LEU A 355 -7.93 17.26 -4.15
C LEU A 355 -7.11 16.11 -3.56
N ALA A 356 -7.76 15.03 -3.13
CA ALA A 356 -7.08 13.84 -2.60
C ALA A 356 -6.12 13.22 -3.62
N LEU A 357 -6.53 13.09 -4.88
CA LEU A 357 -5.69 12.55 -5.95
C LEU A 357 -4.51 13.49 -6.30
N ILE A 358 -4.71 14.81 -6.28
CA ILE A 358 -3.63 15.79 -6.47
C ILE A 358 -2.61 15.70 -5.33
N VAL A 359 -3.08 15.67 -4.07
CA VAL A 359 -2.22 15.51 -2.89
C VAL A 359 -1.43 14.20 -2.94
N CYS A 360 -2.10 13.09 -3.25
CA CYS A 360 -1.47 11.79 -3.35
C CYS A 360 -0.41 11.74 -4.47
N SER A 361 -0.71 12.31 -5.64
CA SER A 361 0.25 12.42 -6.75
C SER A 361 1.48 13.22 -6.35
N SER A 362 1.30 14.33 -5.63
CA SER A 362 2.40 15.16 -5.12
C SER A 362 3.27 14.42 -4.11
N GLY A 363 2.72 13.49 -3.33
CA GLY A 363 3.48 12.65 -2.41
C GLY A 363 4.53 11.75 -3.09
N LEU A 364 4.38 11.47 -4.37
CA LEU A 364 5.32 10.64 -5.11
C LEU A 364 6.67 11.33 -5.35
N PHE A 365 6.72 12.65 -5.33
CA PHE A 365 7.96 13.42 -5.44
C PHE A 365 8.97 13.13 -4.33
N TYR A 366 8.55 12.59 -3.20
CA TYR A 366 9.47 12.19 -2.14
C TYR A 366 9.48 10.68 -1.86
N THR A 367 8.45 9.92 -2.21
CA THR A 367 8.26 8.52 -1.78
C THR A 367 9.40 7.60 -2.22
N VAL A 368 9.81 7.67 -3.49
CA VAL A 368 10.90 6.82 -4.00
C VAL A 368 12.26 7.28 -3.45
N PHE A 369 12.48 8.59 -3.27
CA PHE A 369 13.67 9.12 -2.62
C PHE A 369 13.77 8.68 -1.16
N ALA A 370 12.66 8.64 -0.43
CA ALA A 370 12.62 8.12 0.93
C ALA A 370 13.05 6.64 1.02
N SER A 371 12.87 5.85 -0.05
CA SER A 371 13.33 4.45 -0.10
C SER A 371 14.86 4.34 0.00
N VAL A 372 15.61 5.32 -0.50
CA VAL A 372 17.08 5.38 -0.34
C VAL A 372 17.46 5.59 1.13
N GLN A 373 16.76 6.50 1.82
CA GLN A 373 17.01 6.71 3.24
C GLN A 373 16.63 5.49 4.08
N ASN A 374 15.57 4.79 3.69
CA ASN A 374 15.21 3.50 4.30
C ASN A 374 16.33 2.46 4.08
N ALA A 375 16.90 2.38 2.88
CA ALA A 375 18.02 1.48 2.56
C ALA A 375 19.28 1.79 3.41
N SER A 376 19.58 3.08 3.65
CA SER A 376 20.71 3.50 4.49
C SER A 376 20.58 3.05 5.96
N GLY A 377 19.37 2.83 6.43
CA GLY A 377 19.06 2.51 7.85
C GLY A 377 19.00 3.71 8.77
N ASN A 378 19.52 4.87 8.37
CA ASN A 378 19.53 6.08 9.21
C ASN A 378 18.24 6.89 9.01
N ILE A 379 17.11 6.35 9.46
CA ILE A 379 15.78 6.93 9.21
C ILE A 379 15.32 7.89 10.32
N ARG A 380 16.02 7.94 11.47
CA ARG A 380 15.56 8.64 12.67
C ARG A 380 15.15 10.09 12.41
N LYS A 381 16.06 10.89 11.85
CA LYS A 381 15.80 12.33 11.59
C LYS A 381 14.64 12.52 10.63
N MET A 382 14.63 11.76 9.54
CA MET A 382 13.58 11.84 8.52
C MET A 382 12.23 11.50 9.12
N ARG A 383 12.11 10.36 9.83
CA ARG A 383 10.85 9.90 10.41
C ARG A 383 10.33 10.83 11.50
N LEU A 384 11.21 11.37 12.36
CA LEU A 384 10.82 12.36 13.37
C LEU A 384 10.21 13.61 12.73
N ILE A 385 10.91 14.21 11.78
CA ILE A 385 10.44 15.45 11.15
C ILE A 385 9.16 15.22 10.37
N GLN A 386 9.08 14.12 9.59
CA GLN A 386 7.86 13.74 8.89
C GLN A 386 6.69 13.53 9.85
N SER A 387 6.90 12.83 10.98
CA SER A 387 5.86 12.61 12.00
C SER A 387 5.37 13.90 12.63
N ILE A 388 6.26 14.85 12.90
CA ILE A 388 5.87 16.17 13.43
C ILE A 388 5.06 16.94 12.39
N ILE A 389 5.49 16.98 11.13
CA ILE A 389 4.76 17.64 10.04
C ILE A 389 3.35 17.04 9.91
N THR A 390 3.24 15.70 9.89
CA THR A 390 1.94 15.01 9.78
C THR A 390 1.05 15.29 11.00
N LEU A 391 1.59 15.27 12.22
CA LEU A 391 0.82 15.59 13.42
C LEU A 391 0.33 17.05 13.46
N MET A 392 1.05 18.00 12.82
CA MET A 392 0.62 19.39 12.71
C MET A 392 -0.61 19.59 11.81
N GLU A 393 -0.95 18.59 10.98
CA GLU A 393 -2.18 18.63 10.17
C GLU A 393 -3.44 18.75 11.03
N PHE A 394 -3.49 18.04 12.18
CA PHE A 394 -4.63 18.05 13.08
C PHE A 394 -4.88 19.44 13.72
N PRO A 395 -3.93 20.08 14.40
CA PRO A 395 -4.14 21.41 14.98
C PRO A 395 -4.35 22.49 13.89
N ALA A 396 -3.68 22.38 12.74
CA ALA A 396 -3.90 23.28 11.64
C ALA A 396 -5.35 23.15 11.10
N ALA A 397 -5.81 21.92 10.84
CA ALA A 397 -7.19 21.68 10.41
C ALA A 397 -8.20 22.22 11.44
N TRP A 398 -7.98 21.99 12.74
CA TRP A 398 -8.84 22.52 13.79
C TRP A 398 -8.95 24.06 13.76
N ILE A 399 -7.82 24.78 13.60
CA ILE A 399 -7.79 26.24 13.54
C ILE A 399 -8.60 26.74 12.34
N PHE A 400 -8.32 26.22 11.14
CA PHE A 400 -8.98 26.70 9.92
C PHE A 400 -10.48 26.36 9.90
N LEU A 401 -10.86 25.15 10.32
CA LEU A 401 -12.29 24.76 10.37
C LEU A 401 -13.06 25.59 11.42
N LYS A 402 -12.41 25.95 12.54
CA LYS A 402 -13.00 26.82 13.58
C LYS A 402 -13.23 28.25 13.08
N ILE A 403 -12.44 28.75 12.14
CA ILE A 403 -12.62 30.07 11.52
C ILE A 403 -13.78 30.05 10.48
N GLY A 404 -14.33 28.87 10.15
CA GLY A 404 -15.45 28.72 9.22
C GLY A 404 -15.03 28.57 7.75
N THR A 405 -13.80 28.13 7.48
CA THR A 405 -13.35 27.83 6.09
C THR A 405 -14.03 26.58 5.55
N PRO A 406 -14.25 26.46 4.22
CA PRO A 406 -14.83 25.26 3.62
C PRO A 406 -14.07 23.98 3.99
N PRO A 407 -14.72 22.80 4.05
CA PRO A 407 -14.08 21.54 4.47
C PRO A 407 -12.94 21.08 3.55
N GLU A 408 -12.88 21.56 2.31
CA GLU A 408 -11.81 21.33 1.35
C GLU A 408 -10.45 21.88 1.81
N VAL A 409 -10.42 22.84 2.72
CA VAL A 409 -9.18 23.43 3.28
C VAL A 409 -8.28 22.36 3.90
N VAL A 410 -8.87 21.29 4.41
CA VAL A 410 -8.13 20.16 4.99
C VAL A 410 -7.15 19.56 3.97
N TYR A 411 -7.55 19.43 2.71
CA TYR A 411 -6.65 18.92 1.67
C TYR A 411 -5.54 19.91 1.31
N LEU A 412 -5.79 21.23 1.43
CA LEU A 412 -4.75 22.25 1.26
C LEU A 412 -3.72 22.18 2.39
N ILE A 413 -4.16 21.90 3.63
CA ILE A 413 -3.27 21.71 4.76
C ILE A 413 -2.43 20.45 4.55
N ILE A 414 -3.04 19.33 4.14
CA ILE A 414 -2.31 18.08 3.84
C ILE A 414 -1.34 18.31 2.67
N PHE A 415 -1.73 19.06 1.64
CA PHE A 415 -0.85 19.43 0.53
C PHE A 415 0.37 20.23 1.01
N ALA A 416 0.17 21.21 1.89
CA ALA A 416 1.28 21.97 2.50
C ALA A 416 2.21 21.06 3.33
N ALA A 417 1.65 20.11 4.09
CA ALA A 417 2.42 19.11 4.84
C ALA A 417 3.22 18.18 3.91
N VAL A 418 2.62 17.73 2.81
CA VAL A 418 3.31 16.95 1.76
C VAL A 418 4.44 17.77 1.15
N PHE A 419 4.23 19.04 0.82
CA PHE A 419 5.26 19.91 0.27
C PHE A 419 6.43 20.12 1.25
N ALA A 420 6.15 20.36 2.54
CA ALA A 420 7.17 20.39 3.59
C ALA A 420 7.94 19.06 3.68
N THR A 421 7.24 17.94 3.56
CA THR A 421 7.85 16.60 3.56
C THR A 421 8.76 16.37 2.36
N ILE A 422 8.40 16.88 1.17
CA ILE A 422 9.24 16.85 -0.03
C ILE A 422 10.56 17.58 0.25
N ILE A 423 10.50 18.82 0.74
CA ILE A 423 11.68 19.63 1.05
C ILE A 423 12.59 18.88 2.04
N VAL A 424 12.04 18.43 3.16
CA VAL A 424 12.80 17.72 4.20
C VAL A 424 13.46 16.45 3.65
N THR A 425 12.72 15.66 2.87
CA THR A 425 13.24 14.42 2.30
C THR A 425 14.41 14.71 1.37
N HIS A 426 14.28 15.69 0.47
CA HIS A 426 15.37 16.05 -0.42
C HIS A 426 16.59 16.63 0.31
N CYS A 427 16.39 17.45 1.34
CA CYS A 427 17.48 17.96 2.18
C CYS A 427 18.28 16.84 2.88
N ILE A 428 17.61 15.75 3.26
CA ILE A 428 18.25 14.62 3.93
C ILE A 428 18.88 13.67 2.92
N VAL A 429 18.13 13.28 1.88
CA VAL A 429 18.57 12.27 0.90
C VAL A 429 19.67 12.80 -0.01
N SER A 430 19.69 14.12 -0.31
CA SER A 430 20.77 14.73 -1.07
C SER A 430 22.15 14.52 -0.44
N LYS A 431 22.22 14.55 0.89
CA LYS A 431 23.46 14.28 1.65
C LYS A 431 23.88 12.80 1.57
N THR A 432 22.93 11.89 1.44
CA THR A 432 23.18 10.45 1.34
C THR A 432 23.57 10.02 -0.07
N MET A 433 22.93 10.58 -1.09
CA MET A 433 23.14 10.23 -2.50
C MET A 433 24.13 11.15 -3.22
N GLY A 434 24.44 12.33 -2.67
CA GLY A 434 25.33 13.30 -3.30
C GLY A 434 24.76 13.87 -4.62
N TYR A 435 23.48 14.27 -4.64
CA TYR A 435 22.87 14.95 -5.78
C TYR A 435 22.57 16.43 -5.48
N THR A 436 22.44 17.22 -6.54
CA THR A 436 21.97 18.61 -6.45
C THR A 436 20.47 18.68 -6.79
N MET A 437 19.76 19.69 -6.26
CA MET A 437 18.34 19.89 -6.59
C MET A 437 18.15 20.21 -8.09
N SER A 438 19.12 20.86 -8.72
CA SER A 438 19.10 21.10 -10.16
C SER A 438 19.12 19.78 -10.95
N GLU A 439 19.95 18.80 -10.54
CA GLU A 439 19.99 17.46 -11.14
C GLU A 439 18.62 16.76 -11.06
N VAL A 440 18.00 16.77 -9.88
CA VAL A 440 16.66 16.17 -9.69
C VAL A 440 15.59 16.89 -10.50
N PHE A 441 15.67 18.22 -10.56
CA PHE A 441 14.72 18.99 -11.35
C PHE A 441 14.80 18.62 -12.84
N HIS A 442 15.99 18.52 -13.41
CA HIS A 442 16.17 18.19 -14.83
C HIS A 442 15.90 16.72 -15.15
N GLU A 443 16.28 15.80 -14.25
CA GLU A 443 16.16 14.36 -14.49
C GLU A 443 14.80 13.77 -14.10
N VAL A 444 14.07 14.41 -13.18
CA VAL A 444 12.81 13.88 -12.65
C VAL A 444 11.67 14.86 -12.90
N TYR A 445 11.69 16.05 -12.32
CA TYR A 445 10.52 16.94 -12.28
C TYR A 445 10.20 17.59 -13.62
N PHE A 446 11.19 17.99 -14.38
CA PHE A 446 10.97 18.62 -15.67
C PHE A 446 10.38 17.65 -16.72
N PRO A 447 10.83 16.39 -16.85
CA PRO A 447 10.12 15.39 -17.65
C PRO A 447 8.69 15.13 -17.21
N GLU A 448 8.44 15.03 -15.88
CA GLU A 448 7.08 14.85 -15.32
C GLU A 448 6.18 16.03 -15.68
N LEU A 449 6.65 17.27 -15.48
CA LEU A 449 5.90 18.49 -15.82
C LEU A 449 5.52 18.56 -17.30
N ARG A 450 6.45 18.23 -18.20
CA ARG A 450 6.17 18.17 -19.64
C ARG A 450 5.07 17.17 -19.97
N VAL A 451 5.12 15.99 -19.35
CA VAL A 451 4.08 14.95 -19.53
C VAL A 451 2.75 15.47 -19.02
N ILE A 452 2.68 16.04 -17.81
CA ILE A 452 1.45 16.59 -17.24
C ILE A 452 0.82 17.60 -18.20
N VAL A 453 1.58 18.63 -18.60
CA VAL A 453 1.06 19.71 -19.44
C VAL A 453 0.58 19.18 -20.79
N CYS A 454 1.43 18.44 -21.50
CA CYS A 454 1.09 18.00 -22.86
C CYS A 454 -0.06 16.97 -22.90
N SER A 455 -0.16 16.10 -21.90
CA SER A 455 -1.22 15.09 -21.89
C SER A 455 -2.57 15.58 -21.36
N SER A 456 -2.60 16.67 -20.57
CA SER A 456 -3.83 17.18 -19.97
C SER A 456 -4.63 18.12 -20.89
N ILE A 457 -3.97 18.81 -21.81
CA ILE A 457 -4.61 19.88 -22.62
C ILE A 457 -5.82 19.35 -23.40
N ILE A 458 -5.64 18.30 -24.20
CA ILE A 458 -6.71 17.76 -25.07
C ILE A 458 -7.86 17.18 -24.23
N PRO A 459 -7.64 16.34 -23.19
CA PRO A 459 -8.71 15.86 -22.33
C PRO A 459 -9.47 16.97 -21.61
N ILE A 460 -8.78 18.02 -21.13
CA ILE A 460 -9.43 19.16 -20.49
C ILE A 460 -10.33 19.91 -21.48
N ILE A 461 -9.86 20.17 -22.70
CA ILE A 461 -10.68 20.80 -23.75
C ILE A 461 -11.91 19.92 -24.04
N CYS A 462 -11.75 18.59 -24.10
CA CYS A 462 -12.86 17.67 -24.31
C CYS A 462 -13.95 17.84 -23.23
N VAL A 463 -13.58 17.87 -21.95
CA VAL A 463 -14.52 18.05 -20.84
C VAL A 463 -15.23 19.41 -20.87
N LEU A 464 -14.56 20.46 -21.33
CA LEU A 464 -15.12 21.81 -21.43
C LEU A 464 -16.07 21.99 -22.63
N VAL A 465 -15.81 21.28 -23.73
CA VAL A 465 -16.56 21.46 -24.99
C VAL A 465 -17.78 20.52 -25.08
N PHE A 466 -17.63 19.28 -24.63
CA PHE A 466 -18.69 18.28 -24.80
C PHE A 466 -19.65 18.24 -23.60
N PRO A 467 -20.97 18.05 -23.85
CA PRO A 467 -21.95 17.95 -22.78
C PRO A 467 -21.74 16.71 -21.93
N TYR A 468 -22.15 16.80 -20.67
CA TYR A 468 -22.12 15.71 -19.69
C TYR A 468 -22.87 14.47 -20.22
N GLY A 469 -22.26 13.27 -20.13
CA GLY A 469 -22.87 12.01 -20.52
C GLY A 469 -21.87 10.91 -20.84
N TRP A 470 -22.40 9.73 -21.17
CA TRP A 470 -21.61 8.53 -21.46
C TRP A 470 -20.59 8.74 -22.58
N TRP A 471 -20.98 9.48 -23.63
CA TRP A 471 -20.11 9.74 -24.77
C TRP A 471 -18.88 10.56 -24.37
N ARG A 472 -19.09 11.62 -23.58
CA ARG A 472 -17.99 12.45 -23.07
C ARG A 472 -17.07 11.61 -22.19
N PHE A 473 -17.62 10.80 -21.27
CA PHE A 473 -16.85 9.95 -20.38
C PHE A 473 -15.91 9.00 -21.14
N PHE A 474 -16.43 8.22 -22.08
CA PHE A 474 -15.60 7.30 -22.88
C PHE A 474 -14.57 8.03 -23.73
N LEU A 475 -14.96 9.15 -24.34
CA LEU A 475 -14.06 9.98 -25.15
C LEU A 475 -12.94 10.55 -24.28
N THR A 476 -13.25 11.14 -23.12
CA THR A 476 -12.26 11.70 -22.16
C THR A 476 -11.30 10.62 -21.67
N CYS A 477 -11.81 9.44 -21.25
CA CYS A 477 -10.97 8.34 -20.82
C CYS A 477 -10.02 7.87 -21.94
N THR A 478 -10.52 7.72 -23.15
CA THR A 478 -9.72 7.34 -24.32
C THR A 478 -8.66 8.40 -24.64
N LEU A 479 -9.02 9.68 -24.65
CA LEU A 479 -8.08 10.78 -24.88
C LEU A 479 -7.03 10.87 -23.78
N CYS A 480 -7.40 10.67 -22.49
CA CYS A 480 -6.43 10.61 -21.40
C CYS A 480 -5.36 9.53 -21.67
N VAL A 481 -5.76 8.34 -22.05
CA VAL A 481 -4.82 7.23 -22.35
C VAL A 481 -3.99 7.54 -23.59
N CYS A 482 -4.66 7.96 -24.70
CA CYS A 482 -4.01 8.25 -25.98
C CYS A 482 -3.06 9.44 -25.95
N CYS A 483 -3.29 10.42 -25.07
CA CYS A 483 -2.38 11.55 -24.89
C CYS A 483 -1.27 11.24 -23.88
N THR A 484 -1.58 10.54 -22.77
CA THR A 484 -0.61 10.31 -21.71
C THR A 484 0.45 9.29 -22.12
N ILE A 485 0.08 8.17 -22.77
CA ILE A 485 1.06 7.14 -23.17
C ILE A 485 2.11 7.70 -24.16
N PRO A 486 1.76 8.36 -25.25
CA PRO A 486 2.75 8.99 -26.13
C PRO A 486 3.58 10.07 -25.42
N SER A 487 2.95 10.92 -24.59
CA SER A 487 3.67 11.94 -23.82
C SER A 487 4.73 11.32 -22.90
N ILE A 488 4.39 10.23 -22.19
CA ILE A 488 5.37 9.47 -21.39
C ILE A 488 6.52 8.96 -22.26
N LEU A 489 6.21 8.35 -23.39
CA LEU A 489 7.22 7.75 -24.27
C LEU A 489 8.15 8.79 -24.89
N TYR A 490 7.61 9.91 -25.40
CA TYR A 490 8.40 10.89 -26.15
C TYR A 490 8.98 12.01 -25.29
N LEU A 491 8.29 12.45 -24.23
CA LEU A 491 8.68 13.58 -23.39
C LEU A 491 9.21 13.14 -22.02
N GLY A 492 8.70 12.00 -21.51
CA GLY A 492 9.01 11.50 -20.18
C GLY A 492 10.14 10.49 -20.12
N CYS A 493 10.41 9.75 -21.21
CA CYS A 493 11.41 8.68 -21.27
C CYS A 493 12.64 9.08 -22.08
N ASN A 494 13.81 8.65 -21.59
CA ASN A 494 15.07 8.76 -22.34
C ASN A 494 15.12 7.75 -23.49
N ALA A 495 16.03 7.94 -24.46
CA ALA A 495 16.14 7.08 -25.64
C ALA A 495 16.31 5.59 -25.32
N SER A 496 17.12 5.25 -24.32
CA SER A 496 17.34 3.87 -23.86
C SER A 496 16.09 3.25 -23.22
N GLU A 497 15.31 4.03 -22.46
CA GLU A 497 14.05 3.61 -21.85
C GLU A 497 12.99 3.35 -22.91
N ARG A 498 12.93 4.19 -23.92
CA ARG A 498 12.01 4.08 -25.05
C ARG A 498 12.22 2.80 -25.83
N VAL A 499 13.48 2.51 -26.19
CA VAL A 499 13.87 1.26 -26.86
C VAL A 499 13.50 0.03 -26.03
N TYR A 500 13.73 0.10 -24.72
CA TYR A 500 13.38 -0.99 -23.82
C TYR A 500 11.86 -1.25 -23.78
N ILE A 501 11.06 -0.19 -23.62
CA ILE A 501 9.59 -0.29 -23.59
C ILE A 501 9.07 -0.85 -24.92
N TYR A 502 9.56 -0.32 -26.06
CA TYR A 502 9.18 -0.80 -27.38
C TYR A 502 9.47 -2.28 -27.56
N ASN A 503 10.67 -2.74 -27.19
CA ASN A 503 11.05 -4.14 -27.27
C ASN A 503 10.21 -5.04 -26.33
N ALA A 504 9.84 -4.54 -25.15
CA ALA A 504 8.98 -5.25 -24.21
C ALA A 504 7.56 -5.43 -24.78
N VAL A 505 6.98 -4.34 -25.31
CA VAL A 505 5.65 -4.36 -25.96
C VAL A 505 5.66 -5.27 -27.20
N ARG A 506 6.67 -5.17 -28.06
CA ARG A 506 6.81 -6.03 -29.25
C ARG A 506 6.88 -7.52 -28.86
N LYS A 507 7.66 -7.87 -27.83
CA LYS A 507 7.73 -9.25 -27.32
C LYS A 507 6.41 -9.73 -26.72
N PHE A 508 5.66 -8.86 -26.07
CA PHE A 508 4.35 -9.17 -25.51
C PHE A 508 3.32 -9.42 -26.64
N LEU A 509 3.27 -8.52 -27.61
CA LEU A 509 2.39 -8.66 -28.79
C LEU A 509 2.72 -9.90 -29.62
N ALA A 510 4.01 -10.21 -29.84
CA ALA A 510 4.43 -11.42 -30.54
C ALA A 510 4.04 -12.73 -29.81
N ARG A 511 3.84 -12.69 -28.51
CA ARG A 511 3.32 -13.84 -27.73
C ARG A 511 1.80 -13.96 -27.81
N LEU A 512 1.07 -12.85 -27.88
CA LEU A 512 -0.39 -12.83 -28.00
C LEU A 512 -0.86 -13.14 -29.43
N PHE A 513 -0.09 -12.69 -30.41
CA PHE A 513 -0.39 -12.84 -31.83
C PHE A 513 0.79 -13.49 -32.57
N PRO A 514 0.96 -14.83 -32.48
CA PRO A 514 2.07 -15.52 -33.14
C PRO A 514 2.12 -15.33 -34.66
N SER A 515 1.00 -14.94 -35.25
CA SER A 515 0.85 -14.68 -36.70
C SER A 515 1.42 -13.33 -37.17
N ILE A 516 1.87 -12.45 -36.27
CA ILE A 516 2.48 -11.14 -36.60
C ILE A 516 4.01 -11.20 -36.39
N GLN A 517 4.67 -12.28 -36.76
CA GLN A 517 6.11 -12.29 -36.91
C GLN A 517 6.45 -11.80 -38.33
N PRO A 518 7.29 -10.69 -38.46
CA PRO A 518 7.82 -10.29 -39.73
C PRO A 518 8.87 -11.27 -40.26
#